data_7fa921fb582f9112555350b88509bcd9
#
_entry.id   7fa921fb582f9112555350b88509bcd9
#
_cell.length_a   1.000
_cell.length_b   1.000
_cell.length_c   1.000
_cell.angle_alpha   90.00
_cell.angle_beta   90.00
_cell.angle_gamma   90.00
#
_symmetry.space_group_name_H-M   'P 1'
#
loop_
_entity.id
_entity.type
_entity.pdbx_description
1 polymer ?
#
loop_
_entity_poly.entity_id
_entity_poly.type
_entity_poly.pdbx_seq_one_letter_code
_entity_poly.pdbx_strand_id
1 'polypeptide(L)'
;MIAGIGTDIAAVARLGKLYERHGERAQEKILAPAERDAFTRAADPARFLAKRFAAKEAFGKALGIGVAHPATLPNIAVTHDELGKPMFDYGPELASYLAERGLRAHLSISDEAEYAVAFVVIERE
;
A
#
# COMPACT_ATOMS: atom_id res chain seq x y z
N MET A 1 -16.11 -14.86 -5.24
CA MET A 1 -15.28 -15.16 -6.43
C MET A 1 -14.06 -14.26 -6.47
N ILE A 2 -12.90 -14.81 -6.74
CA ILE A 2 -11.69 -14.01 -6.86
C ILE A 2 -11.75 -13.18 -8.14
N ALA A 3 -11.60 -11.88 -8.01
CA ALA A 3 -11.61 -10.93 -9.12
C ALA A 3 -10.20 -10.56 -9.57
N GLY A 4 -9.21 -10.67 -8.71
CA GLY A 4 -7.83 -10.36 -9.08
C GLY A 4 -6.84 -10.70 -7.99
N ILE A 5 -5.59 -10.85 -8.40
CA ILE A 5 -4.47 -11.08 -7.49
C ILE A 5 -3.32 -10.17 -7.91
N GLY A 6 -2.51 -9.78 -6.95
CA GLY A 6 -1.33 -8.97 -7.22
C GLY A 6 -0.26 -9.22 -6.19
N THR A 7 0.98 -9.17 -6.64
CA THR A 7 2.12 -9.26 -5.75
C THR A 7 3.14 -8.21 -6.17
N ASP A 8 3.90 -7.72 -5.20
CA ASP A 8 4.98 -6.78 -5.46
C ASP A 8 6.10 -7.00 -4.47
N ILE A 9 7.31 -6.72 -4.89
CA ILE A 9 8.50 -6.77 -4.07
C ILE A 9 9.21 -5.42 -4.18
N ALA A 10 9.59 -4.85 -3.05
CA ALA A 10 10.29 -3.57 -3.01
C ALA A 10 11.58 -3.69 -2.20
N ALA A 11 12.68 -3.21 -2.77
CA ALA A 11 13.94 -3.16 -2.06
C ALA A 11 13.91 -2.03 -1.03
N VAL A 12 14.21 -2.34 0.23
CA VAL A 12 14.24 -1.34 1.30
C VAL A 12 15.23 -0.22 0.97
N ALA A 13 16.41 -0.57 0.44
CA ALA A 13 17.43 0.41 0.06
C ALA A 13 16.95 1.40 -1.01
N ARG A 14 16.12 0.94 -1.95
CA ARG A 14 15.57 1.79 -3.00
C ARG A 14 14.66 2.87 -2.40
N LEU A 15 13.79 2.49 -1.48
CA LEU A 15 12.89 3.43 -0.82
C LEU A 15 13.67 4.37 0.11
N GLY A 16 14.73 3.88 0.74
CA GLY A 16 15.61 4.69 1.56
C GLY A 16 16.28 5.79 0.75
N LYS A 17 16.80 5.46 -0.43
CA LYS A 17 17.43 6.43 -1.33
C LYS A 17 16.42 7.46 -1.84
N LEU A 18 15.22 7.01 -2.14
CA LEU A 18 14.15 7.89 -2.59
C LEU A 18 13.78 8.91 -1.52
N TYR A 19 13.70 8.46 -0.28
CA TYR A 19 13.42 9.32 0.85
C TYR A 19 14.58 10.29 1.15
N GLU A 20 15.83 9.83 1.07
CA GLU A 20 17.00 10.69 1.23
C GLU A 20 17.01 11.80 0.18
N ARG A 21 16.65 11.46 -1.06
CA ARG A 21 16.69 12.41 -2.18
C ARG A 21 15.56 13.42 -2.14
N HIS A 22 14.36 13.00 -1.77
CA HIS A 22 13.14 13.80 -1.91
C HIS A 22 12.46 14.19 -0.60
N GLY A 23 12.83 13.58 0.53
CA GLY A 23 12.30 13.93 1.85
C GLY A 23 10.78 13.90 1.91
N GLU A 24 10.17 15.00 2.35
CA GLU A 24 8.71 15.11 2.47
C GLU A 24 7.96 14.84 1.19
N ARG A 25 8.55 15.14 0.03
CA ARG A 25 7.90 14.90 -1.27
C ARG A 25 7.72 13.41 -1.52
N ALA A 26 8.67 12.59 -1.08
CA ALA A 26 8.53 11.14 -1.15
C ALA A 26 7.39 10.65 -0.26
N GLN A 27 7.29 11.16 0.96
CA GLN A 27 6.17 10.86 1.85
C GLN A 27 4.83 11.19 1.21
N GLU A 28 4.69 12.40 0.70
CA GLU A 28 3.45 12.88 0.11
C GLU A 28 3.02 12.06 -1.08
N LYS A 29 3.98 11.57 -1.86
CA LYS A 29 3.71 10.78 -3.05
C LYS A 29 3.29 9.35 -2.72
N ILE A 30 3.89 8.77 -1.70
CA ILE A 30 3.70 7.34 -1.37
C ILE A 30 2.61 7.13 -0.34
N LEU A 31 2.49 8.02 0.65
CA LEU A 31 1.62 7.82 1.80
C LEU A 31 0.29 8.55 1.68
N ALA A 32 -0.76 7.90 2.16
CA ALA A 32 -2.02 8.58 2.42
C ALA A 32 -1.86 9.51 3.63
N PRO A 33 -2.66 10.57 3.73
CA PRO A 33 -2.58 11.45 4.91
C PRO A 33 -2.70 10.70 6.23
N ALA A 34 -3.54 9.68 6.30
CA ALA A 34 -3.75 8.88 7.51
C ALA A 34 -2.51 8.09 7.94
N GLU A 35 -1.54 7.87 7.03
CA GLU A 35 -0.34 7.10 7.32
C GLU A 35 0.83 7.94 7.81
N ARG A 36 0.75 9.25 7.68
CA ARG A 36 1.89 10.14 7.98
C ARG A 36 2.30 10.15 9.43
N ASP A 37 1.34 10.07 10.32
CA ASP A 37 1.59 10.05 11.75
C ASP A 37 2.40 8.81 12.18
N ALA A 38 2.00 7.65 11.68
CA ALA A 38 2.75 6.41 11.94
C ALA A 38 4.16 6.47 11.35
N PHE A 39 4.31 7.11 10.19
CA PHE A 39 5.61 7.25 9.54
C PHE A 39 6.58 8.07 10.40
N THR A 40 6.10 9.15 11.01
CA THR A 40 6.96 9.99 11.86
C THR A 40 7.47 9.26 13.09
N ARG A 41 6.76 8.22 13.52
CA ARG A 41 7.15 7.38 14.67
C ARG A 41 7.92 6.13 14.27
N ALA A 42 8.12 5.89 12.98
CA ALA A 42 8.77 4.67 12.51
C ALA A 42 10.25 4.66 12.85
N ALA A 43 10.72 3.56 13.45
CA ALA A 43 12.12 3.37 13.76
C ALA A 43 12.98 3.21 12.50
N ASP A 44 12.39 2.63 11.45
CA ASP A 44 13.06 2.40 10.16
C ASP A 44 12.20 2.97 9.04
N PRO A 45 12.39 4.25 8.69
CA PRO A 45 11.57 4.90 7.66
C PRO A 45 11.63 4.23 6.29
N ALA A 46 12.81 3.75 5.88
CA ALA A 46 12.96 3.09 4.59
C ALA A 46 12.13 1.82 4.51
N ARG A 47 12.16 1.00 5.56
CA ARG A 47 11.36 -0.23 5.64
C ARG A 47 9.87 0.08 5.68
N PHE A 48 9.48 1.10 6.44
CA PHE A 48 8.08 1.54 6.50
C PHE A 48 7.57 1.87 5.11
N LEU A 49 8.32 2.67 4.36
CA LEU A 49 7.95 3.05 3.00
C LEU A 49 7.93 1.86 2.06
N ALA A 50 8.90 0.95 2.16
CA ALA A 50 8.98 -0.22 1.29
C ALA A 50 7.76 -1.13 1.46
N LYS A 51 7.35 -1.39 2.70
CA LYS A 51 6.18 -2.23 2.99
C LYS A 51 4.90 -1.60 2.44
N ARG A 52 4.74 -0.31 2.63
CA ARG A 52 3.54 0.40 2.16
C ARG A 52 3.52 0.54 0.65
N PHE A 53 4.66 0.83 0.06
CA PHE A 53 4.78 0.92 -1.39
C PHE A 53 4.45 -0.42 -2.05
N ALA A 54 5.03 -1.51 -1.57
CA ALA A 54 4.75 -2.85 -2.11
C ALA A 54 3.27 -3.21 -1.99
N ALA A 55 2.64 -2.91 -0.85
CA ALA A 55 1.22 -3.18 -0.64
C ALA A 55 0.33 -2.46 -1.66
N LYS A 56 0.63 -1.19 -1.93
CA LYS A 56 -0.16 -0.36 -2.84
C LYS A 56 0.06 -0.74 -4.29
N GLU A 57 1.28 -1.09 -4.66
CA GLU A 57 1.58 -1.61 -6.00
C GLU A 57 0.87 -2.94 -6.23
N ALA A 58 0.92 -3.84 -5.26
CA ALA A 58 0.22 -5.12 -5.33
C ALA A 58 -1.29 -4.93 -5.46
N PHE A 59 -1.85 -3.95 -4.74
CA PHE A 59 -3.26 -3.61 -4.85
C PHE A 59 -3.62 -3.18 -6.28
N GLY A 60 -2.83 -2.29 -6.86
CA GLY A 60 -3.06 -1.84 -8.24
C GLY A 60 -3.02 -2.97 -9.25
N LYS A 61 -2.08 -3.91 -9.08
CA LYS A 61 -1.99 -5.10 -9.93
C LYS A 61 -3.22 -5.98 -9.77
N ALA A 62 -3.67 -6.21 -8.53
CA ALA A 62 -4.85 -7.03 -8.26
C ALA A 62 -6.12 -6.40 -8.83
N LEU A 63 -6.21 -5.08 -8.78
CA LEU A 63 -7.35 -4.34 -9.34
C LEU A 63 -7.33 -4.33 -10.88
N GLY A 64 -6.16 -4.54 -11.47
CA GLY A 64 -6.01 -4.63 -12.92
C GLY A 64 -5.73 -3.31 -13.63
N ILE A 65 -5.72 -2.21 -12.90
CA ILE A 65 -5.48 -0.88 -13.49
C ILE A 65 -4.10 -0.30 -13.14
N GLY A 66 -3.34 -1.01 -12.31
CA GLY A 66 -2.07 -0.50 -11.81
C GLY A 66 -2.28 0.65 -10.82
N VAL A 67 -1.21 1.37 -10.52
CA VAL A 67 -1.29 2.56 -9.68
C VAL A 67 -1.71 3.74 -10.57
N ALA A 68 -3.01 3.89 -10.74
CA ALA A 68 -3.63 4.90 -11.57
C ALA A 68 -4.96 5.30 -10.95
N HIS A 69 -5.40 6.54 -11.18
CA HIS A 69 -6.65 7.04 -10.62
C HIS A 69 -7.81 6.06 -10.83
N PRO A 70 -8.62 5.74 -9.83
CA PRO A 70 -8.62 6.29 -8.46
C PRO A 70 -7.68 5.56 -7.48
N ALA A 71 -6.92 4.57 -7.91
CA ALA A 71 -6.00 3.77 -7.09
C ALA A 71 -4.58 4.37 -7.06
N THR A 72 -4.49 5.67 -6.81
CA THR A 72 -3.20 6.33 -6.61
C THR A 72 -2.65 6.00 -5.22
N LEU A 73 -1.33 6.09 -5.06
CA LEU A 73 -0.70 5.74 -3.78
C LEU A 73 -1.30 6.50 -2.58
N PRO A 74 -1.54 7.83 -2.66
CA PRO A 74 -2.15 8.54 -1.52
C PRO A 74 -3.61 8.21 -1.25
N ASN A 75 -4.30 7.58 -2.19
CA ASN A 75 -5.70 7.17 -2.00
C ASN A 75 -5.84 5.80 -1.32
N ILE A 76 -4.72 5.12 -1.11
CA ILE A 76 -4.66 3.81 -0.47
C ILE A 76 -3.90 3.97 0.84
N ALA A 77 -4.51 3.59 1.96
CA ALA A 77 -3.84 3.56 3.24
C ALA A 77 -3.72 2.13 3.72
N VAL A 78 -2.60 1.79 4.35
CA VAL A 78 -2.45 0.52 5.04
C VAL A 78 -2.68 0.78 6.52
N THR A 79 -3.59 0.03 7.10
CA THR A 79 -3.90 0.06 8.53
C THR A 79 -3.67 -1.33 9.11
N HIS A 80 -3.79 -1.45 10.41
CA HIS A 80 -3.63 -2.74 11.10
C HIS A 80 -4.75 -2.89 12.13
N ASP A 81 -5.25 -4.11 12.26
CA ASP A 81 -6.23 -4.40 13.31
C ASP A 81 -5.53 -4.60 14.67
N GLU A 82 -6.30 -4.96 15.68
CA GLU A 82 -5.80 -5.15 17.05
C GLU A 82 -4.72 -6.22 17.16
N LEU A 83 -4.72 -7.19 16.25
CA LEU A 83 -3.75 -8.28 16.25
C LEU A 83 -2.57 -8.01 15.31
N GLY A 84 -2.55 -6.83 14.68
CA GLY A 84 -1.49 -6.47 13.75
C GLY A 84 -1.70 -6.92 12.32
N LYS A 85 -2.89 -7.44 11.99
CA LYS A 85 -3.19 -7.86 10.62
C LYS A 85 -3.31 -6.63 9.72
N PRO A 86 -2.56 -6.59 8.59
CA PRO A 86 -2.65 -5.45 7.69
C PRO A 86 -3.96 -5.44 6.93
N MET A 87 -4.49 -4.24 6.74
CA MET A 87 -5.75 -4.00 6.03
C MET A 87 -5.61 -2.73 5.22
N PHE A 88 -6.49 -2.56 4.24
CA PHE A 88 -6.55 -1.32 3.46
C PHE A 88 -7.68 -0.42 3.94
N ASP A 89 -7.43 0.88 3.85
CA ASP A 89 -8.45 1.92 3.92
C ASP A 89 -8.27 2.82 2.70
N TYR A 90 -9.33 3.50 2.27
CA TYR A 90 -9.33 4.17 0.98
C TYR A 90 -9.84 5.59 1.06
N GLY A 91 -9.32 6.45 0.19
CA GLY A 91 -9.92 7.75 -0.04
C GLY A 91 -11.32 7.59 -0.65
N PRO A 92 -12.16 8.64 -0.59
CA PRO A 92 -13.57 8.53 -0.98
C PRO A 92 -13.81 8.03 -2.41
N GLU A 93 -13.03 8.48 -3.36
CA GLU A 93 -13.20 8.08 -4.77
C GLU A 93 -12.90 6.60 -4.98
N LEU A 94 -11.83 6.10 -4.37
CA LEU A 94 -11.48 4.69 -4.48
C LEU A 94 -12.47 3.83 -3.72
N ALA A 95 -12.91 4.27 -2.55
CA ALA A 95 -13.93 3.56 -1.78
C ALA A 95 -15.22 3.38 -2.60
N SER A 96 -15.66 4.45 -3.28
CA SER A 96 -16.84 4.40 -4.16
C SER A 96 -16.63 3.45 -5.34
N TYR A 97 -15.46 3.52 -5.96
CA TYR A 97 -15.09 2.66 -7.09
C TYR A 97 -15.23 1.18 -6.71
N LEU A 98 -14.69 0.81 -5.55
CA LEU A 98 -14.73 -0.58 -5.08
C LEU A 98 -16.16 -0.99 -4.69
N ALA A 99 -16.88 -0.13 -3.98
CA ALA A 99 -18.24 -0.42 -3.55
C ALA A 99 -19.20 -0.64 -4.72
N GLU A 100 -19.11 0.20 -5.75
CA GLU A 100 -19.94 0.08 -6.95
C GLU A 100 -19.72 -1.24 -7.69
N ARG A 101 -18.54 -1.83 -7.54
CA ARG A 101 -18.16 -3.07 -8.22
C ARG A 101 -18.22 -4.30 -7.32
N GLY A 102 -18.58 -4.11 -6.06
CA GLY A 102 -18.64 -5.18 -5.07
C GLY A 102 -17.29 -5.82 -4.81
N LEU A 103 -16.22 -5.02 -4.81
CA LEU A 103 -14.86 -5.51 -4.65
C LEU A 103 -14.35 -5.33 -3.23
N ARG A 104 -13.63 -6.32 -2.73
CA ARG A 104 -13.04 -6.33 -1.39
C ARG A 104 -11.64 -6.92 -1.46
N ALA A 105 -10.68 -6.22 -0.88
CA ALA A 105 -9.29 -6.61 -0.93
C ALA A 105 -8.81 -7.23 0.38
N HIS A 106 -7.92 -8.20 0.25
CA HIS A 106 -7.21 -8.84 1.36
C HIS A 106 -5.72 -8.64 1.13
N LEU A 107 -4.97 -8.40 2.21
CA LEU A 107 -3.56 -8.02 2.13
C LEU A 107 -2.71 -8.90 3.04
N SER A 108 -1.57 -9.33 2.51
CA SER A 108 -0.51 -9.95 3.30
C SER A 108 0.80 -9.23 2.99
N ILE A 109 1.60 -8.96 4.02
CA ILE A 109 2.90 -8.32 3.88
C ILE A 109 3.93 -9.16 4.62
N SER A 110 5.07 -9.38 3.97
CA SER A 110 6.23 -10.02 4.58
C SER A 110 7.46 -9.20 4.28
N ASP A 111 8.40 -9.15 5.20
CA ASP A 111 9.64 -8.43 4.98
C ASP A 111 10.83 -9.15 5.58
N GLU A 112 11.96 -8.98 4.93
CA GLU A 112 13.27 -9.40 5.37
C GLU A 112 14.17 -8.17 5.43
N ALA A 113 15.47 -8.35 5.72
CA ALA A 113 16.39 -7.23 5.88
C ALA A 113 16.43 -6.31 4.65
N GLU A 114 16.37 -6.89 3.45
CA GLU A 114 16.57 -6.15 2.20
C GLU A 114 15.32 -5.88 1.39
N TYR A 115 14.24 -6.64 1.63
CA TYR A 115 13.05 -6.59 0.79
C TYR A 115 11.76 -6.64 1.59
N ALA A 116 10.75 -5.97 1.07
CA ALA A 116 9.36 -6.11 1.51
C ALA A 116 8.56 -6.71 0.37
N VAL A 117 7.69 -7.68 0.68
CA VAL A 117 6.83 -8.35 -0.28
C VAL A 117 5.38 -8.17 0.15
N ALA A 118 4.51 -7.85 -0.79
CA ALA A 118 3.08 -7.77 -0.52
C ALA A 118 2.31 -8.65 -1.50
N PHE A 119 1.24 -9.23 -1.01
CA PHE A 119 0.32 -10.03 -1.81
C PHE A 119 -1.10 -9.57 -1.53
N VAL A 120 -1.86 -9.33 -2.61
CA VAL A 120 -3.24 -8.85 -2.52
C VAL A 120 -4.15 -9.78 -3.29
N VAL A 121 -5.27 -10.12 -2.66
CA VAL A 121 -6.37 -10.85 -3.31
C VAL A 121 -7.59 -9.93 -3.29
N ILE A 122 -8.22 -9.73 -4.43
CA ILE A 122 -9.48 -9.00 -4.51
C ILE A 122 -10.58 -9.98 -4.83
N GLU A 123 -11.62 -9.97 -3.99
CA GLU A 123 -12.83 -10.75 -4.15
C GLU A 123 -13.95 -9.89 -4.69
N ARG A 124 -14.82 -10.51 -5.48
CA ARG A 124 -16.10 -9.90 -5.87
C ARG A 124 -17.23 -10.61 -5.15
N GLU A 125 -18.08 -9.84 -4.54
CA GLU A 125 -19.28 -10.33 -3.88
C GLU A 125 -20.43 -10.58 -4.86
#